data_b50c86dcbb50a9b97d5701e8d41a9f11
#
_entry.id   b50c86dcbb50a9b97d5701e8d41a9f11
#
_cell.length_a   1.000
_cell.length_b   1.000
_cell.length_c   1.000
_cell.angle_alpha   90.00
_cell.angle_beta   90.00
_cell.angle_gamma   90.00
#
_symmetry.space_group_name_H-M   'P 1'
#
loop_
_entity.id
_entity.type
_entity.pdbx_description
1 polymer ?
#
loop_
_entity_poly.entity_id
_entity_poly.type
_entity_poly.pdbx_seq_one_letter_code
_entity_poly.pdbx_strand_id
1 'polypeptide(L)'
;MMNLNTPVNRVASISNLDLVAVAAEKLLHRVDGLPGIGVMYGEPGRGKTIACVALANQTRGYYVQMRSAWSRKALLEKILFEMGIKPAGTITHLLDQICEQIAASRRPLIIDEFDFCLRSDGMVELVRDIYEGSQGTMLLIGEEMLPQKLKKWERFHSRVMAWIPALPVSMDDARKLAPIYCPQVQIADDLLARVTDLAHGSVRRVCVNL
;
A
#
# COMPACT_ATOMS: atom_id res chain seq x y z
N MET A 1 13.48 -18.19 32.81
CA MET A 1 12.73 -18.80 31.69
C MET A 1 12.05 -17.68 30.92
N MET A 2 12.58 -17.32 29.77
CA MET A 2 11.95 -16.33 28.89
C MET A 2 10.71 -16.95 28.25
N ASN A 3 9.56 -16.34 28.49
CA ASN A 3 8.30 -16.77 27.90
C ASN A 3 8.27 -16.34 26.41
N LEU A 4 8.60 -17.27 25.50
CA LEU A 4 8.68 -17.06 24.04
C LEU A 4 7.29 -17.04 23.33
N ASN A 5 6.20 -16.82 24.07
CA ASN A 5 4.84 -16.80 23.54
C ASN A 5 4.24 -15.39 23.46
N THR A 6 4.96 -14.43 22.90
CA THR A 6 4.35 -13.17 22.48
C THR A 6 4.01 -13.29 21.02
N PRO A 7 2.73 -13.24 20.60
CA PRO A 7 2.38 -13.23 19.18
C PRO A 7 2.90 -11.93 18.57
N VAL A 8 3.92 -12.04 17.72
CA VAL A 8 4.65 -10.95 17.04
C VAL A 8 3.80 -10.23 15.95
N ASN A 9 2.48 -10.33 15.98
CA ASN A 9 1.62 -9.86 14.89
C ASN A 9 0.50 -8.91 15.37
N ARG A 10 0.82 -7.97 16.27
CA ARG A 10 -0.14 -6.88 16.56
C ARG A 10 0.21 -5.66 15.71
N VAL A 11 -0.52 -5.49 14.62
CA VAL A 11 -0.50 -4.22 13.87
C VAL A 11 -1.34 -3.22 14.67
N ALA A 12 -0.71 -2.10 15.08
CA ALA A 12 -1.46 -1.02 15.71
C ALA A 12 -2.43 -0.39 14.69
N SER A 13 -3.69 -0.15 15.10
CA SER A 13 -4.63 0.63 14.31
C SER A 13 -4.25 2.11 14.40
N ILE A 14 -3.24 2.51 13.64
CA ILE A 14 -2.78 3.88 13.52
C ILE A 14 -3.60 4.62 12.45
N SER A 15 -3.61 5.95 12.52
CA SER A 15 -4.41 6.82 11.65
C SER A 15 -4.27 6.50 10.16
N ASN A 16 -3.08 6.15 9.69
CA ASN A 16 -2.86 5.80 8.27
C ASN A 16 -3.50 4.45 7.87
N LEU A 17 -3.66 3.52 8.79
CA LEU A 17 -4.39 2.28 8.53
C LEU A 17 -5.89 2.57 8.36
N ASP A 18 -6.46 3.37 9.26
CA ASP A 18 -7.87 3.74 9.20
C ASP A 18 -8.17 4.56 7.94
N LEU A 19 -7.28 5.48 7.58
CA LEU A 19 -7.39 6.32 6.38
C LEU A 19 -7.41 5.48 5.09
N VAL A 20 -6.48 4.52 4.95
CA VAL A 20 -6.43 3.65 3.76
C VAL A 20 -7.60 2.67 3.72
N ALA A 21 -8.07 2.19 4.88
CA ALA A 21 -9.23 1.30 4.95
C ALA A 21 -10.51 1.99 4.46
N VAL A 22 -10.78 3.22 4.91
CA VAL A 22 -11.94 4.02 4.44
C VAL A 22 -11.85 4.30 2.93
N ALA A 23 -10.67 4.63 2.42
CA ALA A 23 -10.49 4.87 1.00
C ALA A 23 -10.69 3.57 0.18
N ALA A 24 -10.17 2.45 0.65
CA ALA A 24 -10.33 1.15 0.00
C ALA A 24 -11.79 0.70 -0.02
N GLU A 25 -12.54 0.93 1.05
CA GLU A 25 -13.98 0.63 1.10
C GLU A 25 -14.74 1.40 0.02
N LYS A 26 -14.47 2.70 -0.13
CA LYS A 26 -15.07 3.52 -1.20
C LYS A 26 -14.71 3.02 -2.60
N LEU A 27 -13.48 2.57 -2.80
CA LEU A 27 -13.02 2.04 -4.08
C LEU A 27 -13.66 0.69 -4.41
N LEU A 28 -13.80 -0.20 -3.40
CA LEU A 28 -14.37 -1.53 -3.56
C LEU A 28 -15.88 -1.49 -3.83
N HIS A 29 -16.58 -0.54 -3.21
CA HIS A 29 -18.04 -0.38 -3.33
C HIS A 29 -18.45 0.77 -4.25
N ARG A 30 -17.54 1.19 -5.15
CA ARG A 30 -17.83 2.25 -6.12
C ARG A 30 -18.95 1.85 -7.08
N VAL A 31 -19.69 2.83 -7.53
CA VAL A 31 -20.69 2.64 -8.59
C VAL A 31 -19.96 2.26 -9.89
N ASP A 32 -20.55 1.36 -10.66
CA ASP A 32 -20.00 0.93 -11.95
C ASP A 32 -19.78 2.12 -12.88
N GLY A 33 -18.66 2.11 -13.59
CA GLY A 33 -18.24 3.21 -14.45
C GLY A 33 -17.39 4.29 -13.77
N LEU A 34 -17.33 4.32 -12.44
CA LEU A 34 -16.40 5.21 -11.74
C LEU A 34 -14.98 4.64 -11.71
N PRO A 35 -13.95 5.52 -11.69
CA PRO A 35 -12.56 5.10 -11.55
C PRO A 35 -12.32 4.23 -10.31
N GLY A 36 -11.42 3.25 -10.42
CA GLY A 36 -11.16 2.29 -9.34
C GLY A 36 -9.74 2.34 -8.78
N ILE A 37 -8.95 3.36 -9.10
CA ILE A 37 -7.57 3.49 -8.61
C ILE A 37 -7.52 4.44 -7.42
N GLY A 38 -6.89 4.01 -6.33
CA GLY A 38 -6.48 4.85 -5.21
C GLY A 38 -4.96 5.01 -5.20
N VAL A 39 -4.48 6.17 -4.73
CA VAL A 39 -3.04 6.46 -4.60
C VAL A 39 -2.76 6.93 -3.18
N MET A 40 -2.02 6.12 -2.41
CA MET A 40 -1.51 6.52 -1.10
C MET A 40 -0.08 7.03 -1.24
N TYR A 41 0.17 8.24 -0.78
CA TYR A 41 1.46 8.91 -0.98
C TYR A 41 1.89 9.70 0.26
N GLY A 42 3.18 9.94 0.40
CA GLY A 42 3.73 10.75 1.50
C GLY A 42 5.16 10.37 1.81
N GLU A 43 5.75 11.08 2.77
CA GLU A 43 7.13 10.91 3.19
C GLU A 43 7.47 9.48 3.63
N PRO A 44 8.74 9.07 3.51
CA PRO A 44 9.22 7.80 4.03
C PRO A 44 8.99 7.67 5.55
N GLY A 45 8.70 6.44 6.00
CA GLY A 45 8.54 6.15 7.43
C GLY A 45 7.17 6.45 8.02
N ARG A 46 6.19 6.97 7.25
CA ARG A 46 4.82 7.24 7.70
C ARG A 46 3.93 6.00 7.85
N GLY A 47 4.47 4.80 7.66
CA GLY A 47 3.73 3.55 7.86
C GLY A 47 2.86 3.12 6.68
N LYS A 48 3.00 3.71 5.48
CA LYS A 48 2.21 3.39 4.28
C LYS A 48 2.21 1.89 3.95
N THR A 49 3.40 1.29 3.83
CA THR A 49 3.56 -0.13 3.54
C THR A 49 2.83 -1.02 4.54
N ILE A 50 2.98 -0.74 5.86
CA ILE A 50 2.33 -1.54 6.91
C ILE A 50 0.81 -1.41 6.82
N ALA A 51 0.29 -0.20 6.60
CA ALA A 51 -1.13 0.05 6.44
C ALA A 51 -1.70 -0.72 5.23
N CYS A 52 -0.98 -0.73 4.11
CA CYS A 52 -1.41 -1.41 2.89
C CYS A 52 -1.27 -2.94 2.98
N VAL A 53 -0.26 -3.47 3.68
CA VAL A 53 -0.16 -4.91 3.97
C VAL A 53 -1.30 -5.36 4.89
N ALA A 54 -1.64 -4.58 5.91
CA ALA A 54 -2.78 -4.87 6.77
C ALA A 54 -4.10 -4.86 5.98
N LEU A 55 -4.29 -3.87 5.09
CA LEU A 55 -5.42 -3.84 4.18
C LEU A 55 -5.46 -5.06 3.25
N ALA A 56 -4.32 -5.46 2.66
CA ALA A 56 -4.23 -6.65 1.82
C ALA A 56 -4.70 -7.90 2.56
N ASN A 57 -4.30 -8.07 3.82
CA ASN A 57 -4.75 -9.18 4.65
C ASN A 57 -6.26 -9.13 4.95
N GLN A 58 -6.82 -7.95 5.26
CA GLN A 58 -8.25 -7.78 5.54
C GLN A 58 -9.13 -8.05 4.31
N THR A 59 -8.69 -7.58 3.14
CA THR A 59 -9.45 -7.69 1.88
C THR A 59 -9.09 -8.94 1.07
N ARG A 60 -8.12 -9.74 1.54
CA ARG A 60 -7.47 -10.79 0.76
C ARG A 60 -6.91 -10.27 -0.56
N GLY A 61 -6.47 -9.01 -0.58
CA GLY A 61 -5.90 -8.34 -1.74
C GLY A 61 -4.57 -8.94 -2.16
N TYR A 62 -4.21 -8.74 -3.42
CA TYR A 62 -2.93 -9.13 -3.97
C TYR A 62 -1.93 -8.00 -3.73
N TYR A 63 -0.88 -8.26 -2.95
CA TYR A 63 0.12 -7.25 -2.59
C TYR A 63 1.46 -7.54 -3.27
N VAL A 64 1.96 -6.55 -4.01
CA VAL A 64 3.26 -6.61 -4.67
C VAL A 64 4.05 -5.35 -4.36
N GLN A 65 5.29 -5.53 -3.88
CA GLN A 65 6.22 -4.42 -3.69
C GLN A 65 7.16 -4.33 -4.91
N MET A 66 7.02 -3.26 -5.69
CA MET A 66 7.83 -3.02 -6.88
C MET A 66 9.32 -2.86 -6.54
N ARG A 67 10.19 -3.31 -7.43
CA ARG A 67 11.65 -3.16 -7.29
C ARG A 67 12.24 -2.49 -8.51
N SER A 68 13.31 -1.74 -8.30
CA SER A 68 13.99 -0.97 -9.36
C SER A 68 14.53 -1.81 -10.52
N ALA A 69 14.85 -3.08 -10.27
CA ALA A 69 15.40 -4.01 -11.27
C ALA A 69 14.34 -4.76 -12.08
N TRP A 70 13.04 -4.57 -11.79
CA TRP A 70 12.01 -5.36 -12.46
C TRP A 70 11.68 -4.83 -13.86
N SER A 71 11.60 -5.77 -14.80
CA SER A 71 11.02 -5.55 -16.12
C SER A 71 9.49 -5.68 -16.07
N ARG A 72 8.81 -5.30 -17.17
CA ARG A 72 7.35 -5.51 -17.32
C ARG A 72 6.95 -6.96 -17.11
N LYS A 73 7.71 -7.90 -17.67
CA LYS A 73 7.47 -9.34 -17.51
C LYS A 73 7.62 -9.76 -16.05
N ALA A 74 8.67 -9.29 -15.37
CA ALA A 74 8.91 -9.61 -13.97
C ALA A 74 7.78 -9.11 -13.04
N LEU A 75 7.23 -7.92 -13.29
CA LEU A 75 6.08 -7.40 -12.54
C LEU A 75 4.86 -8.32 -12.71
N LEU A 76 4.51 -8.67 -13.94
CA LEU A 76 3.37 -9.56 -14.21
C LEU A 76 3.54 -10.94 -13.57
N GLU A 77 4.73 -11.55 -13.69
CA GLU A 77 5.04 -12.83 -13.07
C GLU A 77 4.92 -12.78 -11.54
N LYS A 78 5.35 -11.65 -10.91
CA LYS A 78 5.20 -11.48 -9.46
C LYS A 78 3.77 -11.28 -9.02
N ILE A 79 2.96 -10.55 -9.79
CA ILE A 79 1.53 -10.42 -9.53
C ILE A 79 0.85 -11.81 -9.60
N LEU A 80 1.13 -12.61 -10.64
CA LEU A 80 0.57 -13.96 -10.77
C LEU A 80 1.03 -14.90 -9.65
N PHE A 81 2.29 -14.74 -9.19
CA PHE A 81 2.79 -15.50 -8.05
C PHE A 81 1.98 -15.21 -6.77
N GLU A 82 1.69 -13.93 -6.50
CA GLU A 82 0.83 -13.53 -5.37
C GLU A 82 -0.64 -14.01 -5.54
N MET A 83 -1.08 -14.18 -6.77
CA MET A 83 -2.39 -14.76 -7.09
C MET A 83 -2.44 -16.29 -6.94
N GLY A 84 -1.27 -16.95 -6.80
CA GLY A 84 -1.17 -18.40 -6.80
C GLY A 84 -1.39 -19.01 -8.18
N ILE A 85 -1.19 -18.25 -9.26
CA ILE A 85 -1.40 -18.67 -10.64
C ILE A 85 -0.05 -18.95 -11.32
N LYS A 86 0.04 -20.06 -12.02
CA LYS A 86 1.23 -20.39 -12.83
C LYS A 86 1.32 -19.41 -14.01
N PRO A 87 2.44 -18.65 -14.15
CA PRO A 87 2.59 -17.70 -15.23
C PRO A 87 2.62 -18.36 -16.62
N ALA A 88 1.88 -17.79 -17.59
CA ALA A 88 1.97 -18.14 -19.00
C ALA A 88 3.28 -17.63 -19.65
N GLY A 89 3.58 -18.07 -20.88
CA GLY A 89 4.88 -17.78 -21.50
C GLY A 89 5.08 -16.35 -21.99
N THR A 90 4.05 -15.67 -22.48
CA THR A 90 4.14 -14.34 -23.11
C THR A 90 3.58 -13.22 -22.23
N ILE A 91 4.08 -11.99 -22.41
CA ILE A 91 3.59 -10.80 -21.66
C ILE A 91 2.08 -10.64 -21.86
N THR A 92 1.56 -10.84 -23.07
CA THR A 92 0.14 -10.70 -23.36
C THR A 92 -0.69 -11.70 -22.54
N HIS A 93 -0.32 -12.97 -22.56
CA HIS A 93 -1.04 -14.00 -21.79
C HIS A 93 -0.92 -13.78 -20.27
N LEU A 94 0.23 -13.27 -19.77
CA LEU A 94 0.38 -12.92 -18.37
C LEU A 94 -0.58 -11.79 -17.98
N LEU A 95 -0.73 -10.79 -18.84
CA LEU A 95 -1.66 -9.68 -18.66
C LEU A 95 -3.11 -10.18 -18.61
N ASP A 96 -3.50 -11.03 -19.57
CA ASP A 96 -4.84 -11.60 -19.65
C ASP A 96 -5.17 -12.41 -18.38
N GLN A 97 -4.26 -13.29 -17.92
CA GLN A 97 -4.43 -14.06 -16.69
C GLN A 97 -4.67 -13.16 -15.45
N ILE A 98 -3.93 -12.04 -15.34
CA ILE A 98 -4.10 -11.09 -14.25
C ILE A 98 -5.46 -10.39 -14.32
N CYS A 99 -5.83 -9.91 -15.51
CA CYS A 99 -7.11 -9.22 -15.72
C CYS A 99 -8.30 -10.13 -15.39
N GLU A 100 -8.28 -11.37 -15.89
CA GLU A 100 -9.31 -12.38 -15.61
C GLU A 100 -9.43 -12.68 -14.11
N GLN A 101 -8.29 -12.86 -13.43
CA GLN A 101 -8.27 -13.14 -12.00
C GLN A 101 -8.78 -12.00 -11.16
N ILE A 102 -8.41 -10.74 -11.46
CA ILE A 102 -8.90 -9.58 -10.74
C ILE A 102 -10.41 -9.42 -10.97
N ALA A 103 -10.87 -9.53 -12.22
CA ALA A 103 -12.28 -9.42 -12.57
C ALA A 103 -13.13 -10.49 -11.86
N ALA A 104 -12.66 -11.74 -11.82
CA ALA A 104 -13.36 -12.85 -11.20
C ALA A 104 -13.37 -12.78 -9.67
N SER A 105 -12.23 -12.47 -9.05
CA SER A 105 -12.09 -12.47 -7.59
C SER A 105 -12.61 -11.20 -6.93
N ARG A 106 -12.63 -10.07 -7.64
CA ARG A 106 -12.91 -8.73 -7.15
C ARG A 106 -11.99 -8.28 -5.99
N ARG A 107 -10.87 -8.96 -5.80
CA ARG A 107 -9.86 -8.61 -4.81
C ARG A 107 -9.03 -7.42 -5.31
N PRO A 108 -8.67 -6.45 -4.44
CA PRO A 108 -7.85 -5.34 -4.86
C PRO A 108 -6.41 -5.79 -5.18
N LEU A 109 -5.82 -5.17 -6.20
CA LEU A 109 -4.40 -5.25 -6.48
C LEU A 109 -3.69 -4.05 -5.82
N ILE A 110 -2.71 -4.32 -4.97
CA ILE A 110 -1.95 -3.31 -4.23
C ILE A 110 -0.51 -3.35 -4.73
N ILE A 111 -0.03 -2.21 -5.26
CA ILE A 111 1.34 -2.07 -5.78
C ILE A 111 2.07 -1.04 -4.93
N ASP A 112 3.01 -1.49 -4.11
CA ASP A 112 3.86 -0.64 -3.29
C ASP A 112 5.14 -0.23 -4.04
N GLU A 113 5.77 0.88 -3.61
CA GLU A 113 6.94 1.48 -4.26
C GLU A 113 6.67 1.82 -5.74
N PHE A 114 5.47 2.34 -6.03
CA PHE A 114 5.01 2.63 -7.40
C PHE A 114 5.88 3.65 -8.13
N ASP A 115 6.66 4.44 -7.42
CA ASP A 115 7.65 5.36 -7.99
C ASP A 115 8.64 4.66 -8.93
N PHE A 116 8.94 3.37 -8.72
CA PHE A 116 9.76 2.60 -9.65
C PHE A 116 9.08 2.36 -10.99
N CYS A 117 7.75 2.31 -11.05
CA CYS A 117 6.99 2.20 -12.30
C CYS A 117 7.12 3.46 -13.16
N LEU A 118 7.27 4.64 -12.53
CA LEU A 118 7.35 5.93 -13.23
C LEU A 118 8.67 6.14 -14.00
N ARG A 119 9.64 5.24 -13.83
CA ARG A 119 10.91 5.28 -14.58
C ARG A 119 10.75 4.88 -16.05
N SER A 120 9.63 4.29 -16.43
CA SER A 120 9.36 3.83 -17.78
C SER A 120 7.88 4.06 -18.14
N ASP A 121 7.65 4.79 -19.22
CA ASP A 121 6.29 5.01 -19.75
C ASP A 121 5.57 3.66 -19.99
N GLY A 122 6.28 2.67 -20.53
CA GLY A 122 5.74 1.36 -20.80
C GLY A 122 5.37 0.56 -19.53
N MET A 123 5.92 0.90 -18.36
CA MET A 123 5.52 0.29 -17.10
C MET A 123 4.23 0.90 -16.58
N VAL A 124 4.09 2.22 -16.67
CA VAL A 124 2.85 2.93 -16.28
C VAL A 124 1.70 2.50 -17.17
N GLU A 125 1.92 2.41 -18.49
CA GLU A 125 0.93 1.94 -19.45
C GLU A 125 0.51 0.49 -19.16
N LEU A 126 1.45 -0.39 -18.81
CA LEU A 126 1.15 -1.78 -18.44
C LEU A 126 0.22 -1.85 -17.22
N VAL A 127 0.47 -1.05 -16.18
CA VAL A 127 -0.40 -1.01 -15.00
C VAL A 127 -1.77 -0.43 -15.35
N ARG A 128 -1.82 0.55 -16.25
CA ARG A 128 -3.09 1.02 -16.80
C ARG A 128 -3.84 -0.08 -17.54
N ASP A 129 -3.15 -0.88 -18.36
CA ASP A 129 -3.76 -1.95 -19.13
C ASP A 129 -4.33 -3.05 -18.21
N ILE A 130 -3.66 -3.35 -17.07
CA ILE A 130 -4.21 -4.23 -16.03
C ILE A 130 -5.53 -3.65 -15.49
N TYR A 131 -5.56 -2.35 -15.21
CA TYR A 131 -6.77 -1.68 -14.72
C TYR A 131 -7.90 -1.71 -15.76
N GLU A 132 -7.62 -1.29 -16.99
CA GLU A 132 -8.62 -1.24 -18.07
C GLU A 132 -9.16 -2.64 -18.42
N GLY A 133 -8.31 -3.66 -18.44
CA GLY A 133 -8.71 -5.03 -18.75
C GLY A 133 -9.49 -5.71 -17.62
N SER A 134 -9.21 -5.37 -16.36
CA SER A 134 -9.87 -5.99 -15.21
C SER A 134 -11.06 -5.20 -14.68
N GLN A 135 -11.10 -3.87 -14.89
CA GLN A 135 -12.00 -2.92 -14.21
C GLN A 135 -12.00 -3.11 -12.67
N GLY A 136 -10.91 -3.64 -12.14
CA GLY A 136 -10.76 -3.98 -10.74
C GLY A 136 -10.47 -2.76 -9.85
N THR A 137 -10.27 -3.02 -8.56
CA THR A 137 -9.80 -2.01 -7.62
C THR A 137 -8.29 -2.10 -7.51
N MET A 138 -7.60 -0.97 -7.62
CA MET A 138 -6.15 -0.90 -7.46
C MET A 138 -5.77 0.15 -6.41
N LEU A 139 -4.76 -0.15 -5.60
CA LEU A 139 -4.16 0.79 -4.68
C LEU A 139 -2.66 0.89 -4.96
N LEU A 140 -2.20 2.09 -5.27
CA LEU A 140 -0.81 2.39 -5.57
C LEU A 140 -0.20 3.16 -4.40
N ILE A 141 1.02 2.78 -4.01
CA ILE A 141 1.69 3.39 -2.86
C ILE A 141 3.02 3.95 -3.33
N GLY A 142 3.32 5.19 -2.94
CA GLY A 142 4.59 5.81 -3.29
C GLY A 142 4.99 6.99 -2.42
N GLU A 143 5.99 7.71 -2.91
CA GLU A 143 6.55 8.87 -2.25
C GLU A 143 5.62 10.10 -2.32
N GLU A 144 5.97 11.16 -1.62
CA GLU A 144 5.18 12.40 -1.52
C GLU A 144 4.92 13.09 -2.86
N MET A 145 5.87 12.98 -3.81
CA MET A 145 5.77 13.59 -5.13
C MET A 145 5.02 12.73 -6.15
N LEU A 146 4.54 11.54 -5.77
CA LEU A 146 3.85 10.63 -6.68
C LEU A 146 2.66 11.29 -7.40
N PRO A 147 1.78 12.10 -6.76
CA PRO A 147 0.67 12.74 -7.46
C PRO A 147 1.13 13.71 -8.56
N GLN A 148 2.18 14.51 -8.29
CA GLN A 148 2.72 15.44 -9.27
C GLN A 148 3.38 14.72 -10.44
N LYS A 149 4.14 13.65 -10.16
CA LYS A 149 4.78 12.82 -11.17
C LYS A 149 3.75 12.16 -12.09
N LEU A 150 2.63 11.67 -11.54
CA LEU A 150 1.56 11.00 -12.30
C LEU A 150 0.82 11.91 -13.28
N LYS A 151 0.83 13.22 -13.11
CA LYS A 151 0.23 14.18 -14.05
C LYS A 151 0.77 14.07 -15.48
N LYS A 152 2.01 13.57 -15.64
CA LYS A 152 2.61 13.31 -16.96
C LYS A 152 1.77 12.31 -17.77
N TRP A 153 1.08 11.37 -17.13
CA TRP A 153 0.25 10.34 -17.77
C TRP A 153 -1.23 10.62 -17.53
N GLU A 154 -1.80 11.58 -18.24
CA GLU A 154 -3.17 12.05 -18.05
C GLU A 154 -4.21 10.92 -18.13
N ARG A 155 -4.01 9.98 -19.09
CA ARG A 155 -4.90 8.81 -19.25
C ARG A 155 -4.92 7.92 -18.00
N PHE A 156 -3.79 7.78 -17.34
CA PHE A 156 -3.68 7.06 -16.06
C PHE A 156 -4.24 7.90 -14.91
N HIS A 157 -3.85 9.18 -14.86
CA HIS A 157 -4.24 10.11 -13.80
C HIS A 157 -5.76 10.25 -13.70
N SER A 158 -6.47 10.28 -14.83
CA SER A 158 -7.94 10.34 -14.87
C SER A 158 -8.65 9.10 -14.32
N ARG A 159 -7.94 7.99 -14.10
CA ARG A 159 -8.46 6.76 -13.47
C ARG A 159 -8.27 6.73 -11.95
N VAL A 160 -7.66 7.76 -11.38
CA VAL A 160 -7.46 7.87 -9.94
C VAL A 160 -8.69 8.54 -9.31
N MET A 161 -9.42 7.77 -8.52
CA MET A 161 -10.60 8.23 -7.77
C MET A 161 -10.22 8.83 -6.40
N ALA A 162 -9.19 8.27 -5.76
CA ALA A 162 -8.83 8.65 -4.39
C ALA A 162 -7.34 8.98 -4.27
N TRP A 163 -7.04 10.17 -3.78
CA TRP A 163 -5.71 10.62 -3.41
C TRP A 163 -5.61 10.62 -1.89
N ILE A 164 -4.73 9.80 -1.32
CA ILE A 164 -4.66 9.48 0.10
C ILE A 164 -3.31 9.97 0.65
N PRO A 165 -3.20 11.20 1.17
CA PRO A 165 -1.97 11.67 1.78
C PRO A 165 -1.72 10.95 3.10
N ALA A 166 -0.55 10.33 3.25
CA ALA A 166 -0.16 9.70 4.51
C ALA A 166 0.10 10.76 5.58
N LEU A 167 -0.62 10.64 6.69
CA LEU A 167 -0.53 11.56 7.82
C LEU A 167 0.75 11.35 8.62
N PRO A 168 1.30 12.40 9.25
CA PRO A 168 2.34 12.24 10.26
C PRO A 168 1.80 11.44 11.45
N VAL A 169 2.70 10.73 12.14
CA VAL A 169 2.33 10.02 13.37
C VAL A 169 1.80 11.01 14.40
N SER A 170 0.64 10.69 14.96
CA SER A 170 0.03 11.48 16.04
C SER A 170 0.42 10.95 17.43
N MET A 171 0.13 11.73 18.46
CA MET A 171 0.29 11.29 19.84
C MET A 171 -0.59 10.06 20.15
N ASP A 172 -1.77 9.99 19.59
CA ASP A 172 -2.66 8.82 19.73
C ASP A 172 -2.13 7.58 19.03
N ASP A 173 -1.51 7.75 17.87
CA ASP A 173 -0.79 6.66 17.20
C ASP A 173 0.38 6.17 18.07
N ALA A 174 1.15 7.09 18.65
CA ALA A 174 2.27 6.76 19.52
C ALA A 174 1.81 6.00 20.77
N ARG A 175 0.68 6.37 21.38
CA ARG A 175 0.06 5.62 22.50
C ARG A 175 -0.35 4.20 22.11
N LYS A 176 -0.79 3.99 20.87
CA LYS A 176 -1.14 2.65 20.35
C LYS A 176 0.11 1.82 20.03
N LEU A 177 1.22 2.46 19.64
CA LEU A 177 2.50 1.80 19.33
C LEU A 177 3.28 1.41 20.58
N ALA A 178 3.29 2.25 21.62
CA ALA A 178 4.07 2.07 22.84
C ALA A 178 3.91 0.66 23.47
N PRO A 179 2.71 0.12 23.71
CA PRO A 179 2.55 -1.20 24.32
C PRO A 179 2.98 -2.37 23.42
N ILE A 180 3.14 -2.13 22.12
CA ILE A 180 3.62 -3.15 21.16
C ILE A 180 5.13 -3.22 21.19
N TYR A 181 5.81 -2.06 21.21
CA TYR A 181 7.27 -1.98 21.16
C TYR A 181 7.94 -2.00 22.55
N CYS A 182 7.22 -1.53 23.58
CA CYS A 182 7.65 -1.54 24.98
C CYS A 182 6.62 -2.22 25.90
N PRO A 183 6.35 -3.52 25.75
CA PRO A 183 5.26 -4.19 26.46
C PRO A 183 5.49 -4.32 27.99
N GLN A 184 6.72 -4.13 28.44
CA GLN A 184 7.09 -4.29 29.86
C GLN A 184 7.13 -2.97 30.65
N VAL A 185 7.00 -1.83 29.97
CA VAL A 185 7.14 -0.50 30.54
C VAL A 185 5.96 0.37 30.13
N GLN A 186 5.33 1.00 31.12
CA GLN A 186 4.35 2.05 30.83
C GLN A 186 5.09 3.37 30.60
N ILE A 187 5.04 3.88 29.39
CA ILE A 187 5.69 5.13 29.00
C ILE A 187 4.77 6.28 29.37
N ALA A 188 5.32 7.25 30.14
CA ALA A 188 4.59 8.46 30.51
C ALA A 188 4.35 9.36 29.28
N ASP A 189 3.25 10.10 29.28
CA ASP A 189 2.81 10.92 28.14
C ASP A 189 3.80 12.01 27.76
N ASP A 190 4.52 12.58 28.70
CA ASP A 190 5.56 13.60 28.47
C ASP A 190 6.76 13.03 27.68
N LEU A 191 7.21 11.84 28.04
CA LEU A 191 8.25 11.13 27.29
C LEU A 191 7.75 10.73 25.91
N LEU A 192 6.53 10.23 25.82
CA LEU A 192 5.92 9.83 24.56
C LEU A 192 5.74 11.02 23.61
N ALA A 193 5.33 12.17 24.13
CA ALA A 193 5.26 13.43 23.37
C ALA A 193 6.63 13.82 22.81
N ARG A 194 7.69 13.76 23.64
CA ARG A 194 9.05 14.05 23.20
C ARG A 194 9.55 13.09 22.12
N VAL A 195 9.26 11.79 22.25
CA VAL A 195 9.58 10.78 21.22
C VAL A 195 8.87 11.10 19.91
N THR A 196 7.59 11.48 19.99
CA THR A 196 6.76 11.82 18.81
C THR A 196 7.28 13.08 18.11
N ASP A 197 7.64 14.11 18.86
CA ASP A 197 8.20 15.35 18.31
C ASP A 197 9.54 15.11 17.61
N LEU A 198 10.44 14.35 18.23
CA LEU A 198 11.73 13.97 17.64
C LEU A 198 11.62 13.07 16.41
N ALA A 199 10.50 12.37 16.27
CA ALA A 199 10.24 11.52 15.12
C ALA A 199 9.89 12.30 13.85
N HIS A 200 9.55 13.59 13.94
CA HIS A 200 9.16 14.44 12.80
C HIS A 200 8.11 13.77 11.89
N GLY A 201 7.08 13.20 12.50
CA GLY A 201 5.97 12.55 11.78
C GLY A 201 6.24 11.12 11.29
N SER A 202 7.43 10.56 11.54
CA SER A 202 7.79 9.20 11.12
C SER A 202 7.38 8.16 12.15
N VAL A 203 6.44 7.28 11.80
CA VAL A 203 6.06 6.09 12.59
C VAL A 203 7.29 5.21 12.86
N ARG A 204 8.14 5.01 11.85
CA ARG A 204 9.37 4.21 11.99
C ARG A 204 10.30 4.76 13.06
N ARG A 205 10.48 6.10 13.13
CA ARG A 205 11.34 6.72 14.16
C ARG A 205 10.71 6.61 15.54
N VAL A 206 9.39 6.74 15.67
CA VAL A 206 8.71 6.49 16.94
C VAL A 206 9.00 5.07 17.42
N CYS A 207 8.79 4.06 16.56
CA CYS A 207 9.03 2.66 16.93
C CYS A 207 10.50 2.35 17.30
N VAL A 208 11.46 3.06 16.70
CA VAL A 208 12.90 2.89 17.01
C VAL A 208 13.28 3.58 18.31
N ASN A 209 12.62 4.67 18.67
CA ASN A 209 12.91 5.47 19.86
C ASN A 209 12.12 5.03 21.11
N LEU A 210 11.12 4.15 20.93
CA LEU A 210 10.43 3.45 22.01
C LEU A 210 11.27 2.28 22.53
#